data_520df97c5b09b0111122ab0e87afde40
#
_entry.id   520df97c5b09b0111122ab0e87afde40
#
_cell.length_a   1.000
_cell.length_b   1.000
_cell.length_c   1.000
_cell.angle_alpha   90.00
_cell.angle_beta   90.00
_cell.angle_gamma   90.00
#
_symmetry.space_group_name_H-M   'P 1'
#
loop_
_entity.id
_entity.type
_entity.pdbx_description
1 polymer ?
#
loop_
_entity_poly.entity_id
_entity_poly.type
_entity_poly.pdbx_seq_one_letter_code
_entity_poly.pdbx_strand_id
1 'polypeptide(L)'
;KPQAYRELAGHIAAVLDGIDDEIAAMATIRALVHNAFGFLWTGFYRVVKPGELMRVGPYQGTLGCLEITFGRGVCGAAAAGRRSIVVQDVNAFPDHIACDARSLSEIVVPVINGAGELIAVFDVDSEEAGTFDAEDEQGRTTILSRFSR
;
A
#
# COMPACT_ATOMS: atom_id res chain seq x y z
N LYS A 1 5.27 16.52 6.59
CA LYS A 1 5.12 15.24 5.84
C LYS A 1 6.16 15.07 4.73
N PRO A 2 6.39 16.04 3.81
CA PRO A 2 7.36 15.82 2.74
C PRO A 2 8.76 15.50 3.24
N GLN A 3 9.20 16.13 4.32
CA GLN A 3 10.49 15.87 4.95
C GLN A 3 10.58 14.43 5.46
N ALA A 4 9.56 13.96 6.17
CA ALA A 4 9.52 12.60 6.71
C ALA A 4 9.59 11.55 5.59
N TYR A 5 8.89 11.78 4.48
CA TYR A 5 8.92 10.86 3.34
C TYR A 5 10.27 10.87 2.63
N ARG A 6 10.94 12.03 2.52
CA ARG A 6 12.28 12.10 1.92
C ARG A 6 13.30 11.32 2.74
N GLU A 7 13.27 11.50 4.06
CA GLU A 7 14.16 10.77 4.97
C GLU A 7 13.90 9.27 4.92
N LEU A 8 12.62 8.89 4.93
CA LEU A 8 12.23 7.49 4.86
C LEU A 8 12.62 6.86 3.52
N ALA A 9 12.40 7.55 2.41
CA ALA A 9 12.78 7.07 1.08
C ALA A 9 14.29 6.87 0.96
N GLY A 10 15.08 7.77 1.52
CA GLY A 10 16.54 7.65 1.56
C GLY A 10 17.00 6.46 2.39
N HIS A 11 16.37 6.24 3.53
CA HIS A 11 16.67 5.09 4.40
C HIS A 11 16.32 3.77 3.71
N ILE A 12 15.14 3.68 3.10
CA ILE A 12 14.70 2.50 2.37
C ILE A 12 15.66 2.19 1.21
N ALA A 13 16.05 3.20 0.45
CA ALA A 13 16.97 3.03 -0.66
C ALA A 13 18.33 2.48 -0.20
N ALA A 14 18.83 2.97 0.93
CA ALA A 14 20.10 2.51 1.50
C ALA A 14 20.01 1.06 1.99
N VAL A 15 18.93 0.72 2.73
CA VAL A 15 18.75 -0.63 3.29
C VAL A 15 18.56 -1.67 2.19
N LEU A 16 17.84 -1.31 1.13
CA LEU A 16 17.51 -2.24 0.03
C LEU A 16 18.49 -2.19 -1.14
N ASP A 17 19.60 -1.48 -0.99
CA ASP A 17 20.63 -1.44 -2.04
C ASP A 17 21.13 -2.85 -2.34
N GLY A 18 21.07 -3.23 -3.62
CA GLY A 18 21.48 -4.56 -4.07
C GLY A 18 20.50 -5.70 -3.79
N ILE A 19 19.34 -5.40 -3.20
CA ILE A 19 18.30 -6.41 -2.92
C ILE A 19 17.35 -6.47 -4.10
N ASP A 20 17.21 -7.65 -4.70
CA ASP A 20 16.29 -7.88 -5.84
C ASP A 20 15.12 -8.81 -5.52
N ASP A 21 14.97 -9.22 -4.25
CA ASP A 21 13.87 -10.05 -3.77
C ASP A 21 12.67 -9.16 -3.44
N GLU A 22 11.57 -9.34 -4.17
CA GLU A 22 10.35 -8.52 -3.98
C GLU A 22 9.74 -8.69 -2.60
N ILE A 23 9.74 -9.91 -2.06
CA ILE A 23 9.16 -10.17 -0.74
C ILE A 23 9.99 -9.48 0.35
N ALA A 24 11.31 -9.58 0.27
CA ALA A 24 12.20 -8.89 1.21
C ALA A 24 12.01 -7.38 1.14
N ALA A 25 11.88 -6.83 -0.07
CA ALA A 25 11.63 -5.41 -0.27
C ALA A 25 10.28 -4.98 0.33
N MET A 26 9.22 -5.73 0.08
CA MET A 26 7.89 -5.43 0.64
C MET A 26 7.89 -5.51 2.16
N ALA A 27 8.52 -6.52 2.74
CA ALA A 27 8.60 -6.70 4.18
C ALA A 27 9.36 -5.54 4.84
N THR A 28 10.45 -5.10 4.23
CA THR A 28 11.26 -3.99 4.75
C THR A 28 10.52 -2.66 4.64
N ILE A 29 9.90 -2.37 3.50
CA ILE A 29 9.12 -1.14 3.30
C ILE A 29 7.96 -1.10 4.29
N ARG A 30 7.22 -2.18 4.43
CA ARG A 30 6.13 -2.29 5.37
C ARG A 30 6.59 -1.98 6.81
N ALA A 31 7.70 -2.57 7.22
CA ALA A 31 8.21 -2.37 8.56
C ALA A 31 8.63 -0.92 8.81
N LEU A 32 9.36 -0.32 7.88
CA LEU A 32 9.87 1.04 8.05
C LEU A 32 8.74 2.08 7.98
N VAL A 33 7.78 1.92 7.08
CA VAL A 33 6.62 2.82 7.01
C VAL A 33 5.76 2.70 8.27
N HIS A 34 5.49 1.48 8.71
CA HIS A 34 4.69 1.26 9.92
C HIS A 34 5.36 1.86 11.15
N ASN A 35 6.67 1.66 11.31
CA ASN A 35 7.43 2.20 12.44
C ASN A 35 7.52 3.73 12.41
N ALA A 36 7.60 4.32 11.21
CA ALA A 36 7.69 5.78 11.06
C ALA A 36 6.39 6.49 11.41
N PHE A 37 5.24 5.93 11.07
CA PHE A 37 3.95 6.60 11.17
C PHE A 37 2.96 5.97 12.16
N GLY A 38 3.08 4.68 12.47
CA GLY A 38 2.25 4.01 13.48
C GLY A 38 0.78 3.85 13.11
N PHE A 39 0.48 3.49 11.87
CA PHE A 39 -0.91 3.30 11.42
C PHE A 39 -1.52 1.99 11.94
N LEU A 40 -2.83 1.84 11.78
CA LEU A 40 -3.56 0.64 12.17
C LEU A 40 -3.07 -0.59 11.38
N TRP A 41 -2.89 -0.44 10.07
CA TRP A 41 -2.48 -1.52 9.19
C TRP A 41 -1.62 -0.97 8.05
N THR A 42 -0.52 -1.66 7.76
CA THR A 42 0.40 -1.28 6.69
C THR A 42 0.85 -2.55 5.99
N GLY A 43 0.60 -2.68 4.70
CA GLY A 43 0.99 -3.90 4.01
C GLY A 43 0.73 -3.92 2.52
N PHE A 44 1.04 -5.07 1.93
CA PHE A 44 0.92 -5.30 0.50
C PHE A 44 -0.08 -6.41 0.21
N TYR A 45 -0.85 -6.22 -0.85
CA TYR A 45 -1.60 -7.30 -1.50
C TYR A 45 -0.93 -7.59 -2.84
N ARG A 46 -0.49 -8.84 -3.04
CA ARG A 46 0.25 -9.24 -4.24
C ARG A 46 -0.68 -9.78 -5.29
N VAL A 47 -0.44 -9.44 -6.55
CA VAL A 47 -1.18 -10.02 -7.67
C VAL A 47 -0.75 -11.47 -7.85
N VAL A 48 -1.70 -12.41 -7.72
CA VAL A 48 -1.44 -13.84 -7.93
C VAL A 48 -2.12 -14.36 -9.20
N LYS A 49 -3.21 -13.69 -9.63
CA LYS A 49 -3.83 -13.91 -10.94
C LYS A 49 -4.05 -12.56 -11.58
N PRO A 50 -3.26 -12.21 -12.60
CA PRO A 50 -3.35 -10.90 -13.24
C PRO A 50 -4.77 -10.55 -13.70
N GLY A 51 -5.23 -9.35 -13.34
CA GLY A 51 -6.56 -8.87 -13.65
C GLY A 51 -7.69 -9.49 -12.83
N GLU A 52 -7.42 -10.46 -11.97
CA GLU A 52 -8.44 -11.20 -11.24
C GLU A 52 -8.31 -11.18 -9.73
N LEU A 53 -7.14 -11.54 -9.18
CA LEU A 53 -7.01 -11.85 -7.75
C LEU A 53 -5.69 -11.40 -7.16
N MET A 54 -5.77 -10.82 -5.96
CA MET A 54 -4.62 -10.52 -5.11
C MET A 54 -4.69 -11.34 -3.83
N ARG A 55 -3.53 -11.69 -3.27
CA ARG A 55 -3.39 -12.31 -1.95
C ARG A 55 -2.55 -11.45 -1.04
N VAL A 56 -2.85 -11.51 0.27
CA VAL A 56 -2.08 -10.78 1.26
C VAL A 56 -0.60 -11.14 1.17
N GLY A 57 0.24 -10.12 1.24
CA GLY A 57 1.68 -10.24 1.31
C GLY A 57 2.19 -9.77 2.67
N PRO A 58 3.42 -9.27 2.74
CA PRO A 58 3.95 -8.73 3.99
C PRO A 58 3.09 -7.59 4.52
N TYR A 59 2.64 -7.69 5.77
CA TYR A 59 1.88 -6.63 6.43
C TYR A 59 2.20 -6.56 7.92
N GLN A 60 1.80 -5.46 8.54
CA GLN A 60 1.90 -5.20 9.97
C GLN A 60 0.60 -4.60 10.46
N GLY A 61 0.14 -5.06 11.62
CA GLY A 61 -1.11 -4.61 12.21
C GLY A 61 -2.03 -5.78 12.54
N THR A 62 -3.35 -5.51 12.58
CA THR A 62 -4.35 -6.54 12.85
C THR A 62 -4.52 -7.48 11.66
N LEU A 63 -5.27 -8.57 11.86
CA LEU A 63 -5.47 -9.55 10.80
C LEU A 63 -6.12 -8.89 9.58
N GLY A 64 -5.47 -9.01 8.42
CA GLY A 64 -5.99 -8.51 7.16
C GLY A 64 -6.84 -9.53 6.42
N CYS A 65 -7.54 -9.08 5.38
CA CYS A 65 -8.20 -9.99 4.45
C CYS A 65 -7.13 -10.85 3.76
N LEU A 66 -7.44 -12.10 3.47
CA LEU A 66 -6.46 -13.01 2.85
C LEU A 66 -6.41 -12.85 1.33
N GLU A 67 -7.56 -12.59 0.71
CA GLU A 67 -7.68 -12.45 -0.74
C GLU A 67 -8.60 -11.28 -1.09
N ILE A 68 -8.28 -10.58 -2.18
CA ILE A 68 -9.09 -9.48 -2.71
C ILE A 68 -9.20 -9.62 -4.21
N THR A 69 -10.44 -9.64 -4.70
CA THR A 69 -10.73 -9.67 -6.14
C THR A 69 -10.54 -8.26 -6.73
N PHE A 70 -9.97 -8.17 -7.93
CA PHE A 70 -9.88 -6.92 -8.66
C PHE A 70 -11.27 -6.29 -8.81
N GLY A 71 -11.34 -4.98 -8.60
CA GLY A 71 -12.58 -4.22 -8.68
C GLY A 71 -13.40 -4.18 -7.38
N ARG A 72 -13.02 -4.96 -6.36
CA ARG A 72 -13.74 -5.00 -5.07
C ARG A 72 -12.99 -4.22 -4.01
N GLY A 73 -13.70 -3.36 -3.28
CA GLY A 73 -13.13 -2.52 -2.25
C GLY A 73 -12.12 -1.50 -2.77
N VAL A 74 -11.41 -0.83 -1.86
CA VAL A 74 -10.41 0.19 -2.24
C VAL A 74 -9.20 -0.45 -2.94
N CYS A 75 -8.65 -1.52 -2.38
CA CYS A 75 -7.52 -2.23 -2.97
C CYS A 75 -7.85 -2.79 -4.36
N GLY A 76 -9.03 -3.41 -4.50
CA GLY A 76 -9.47 -3.95 -5.78
C GLY A 76 -9.70 -2.88 -6.83
N ALA A 77 -10.24 -1.72 -6.42
CA ALA A 77 -10.44 -0.58 -7.32
C ALA A 77 -9.10 0.03 -7.76
N ALA A 78 -8.13 0.16 -6.85
CA ALA A 78 -6.80 0.65 -7.17
C ALA A 78 -6.09 -0.28 -8.14
N ALA A 79 -6.20 -1.59 -7.94
CA ALA A 79 -5.60 -2.59 -8.82
C ALA A 79 -6.22 -2.54 -10.22
N ALA A 80 -7.55 -2.53 -10.32
CA ALA A 80 -8.27 -2.51 -11.60
C ALA A 80 -7.98 -1.23 -12.38
N GLY A 81 -7.95 -0.08 -11.71
CA GLY A 81 -7.69 1.22 -12.33
C GLY A 81 -6.21 1.56 -12.48
N ARG A 82 -5.32 0.81 -11.86
CA ARG A 82 -3.86 1.04 -11.83
C ARG A 82 -3.53 2.47 -11.41
N ARG A 83 -4.19 2.93 -10.35
CA ARG A 83 -4.04 4.29 -9.83
C ARG A 83 -4.18 4.31 -8.32
N SER A 84 -3.54 5.30 -7.70
CA SER A 84 -3.66 5.53 -6.26
C SER A 84 -5.07 6.00 -5.90
N ILE A 85 -5.55 5.57 -4.73
CA ILE A 85 -6.83 6.01 -4.20
C ILE A 85 -6.62 6.45 -2.76
N VAL A 86 -7.06 7.67 -2.43
CA VAL A 86 -7.06 8.22 -1.07
C VAL A 86 -8.51 8.30 -0.62
N VAL A 87 -8.85 7.61 0.47
CA VAL A 87 -10.20 7.57 1.01
C VAL A 87 -10.22 8.27 2.36
N GLN A 88 -10.93 9.41 2.43
CA GLN A 88 -11.03 10.20 3.66
C GLN A 88 -11.95 9.54 4.69
N ASP A 89 -12.99 8.86 4.22
CA ASP A 89 -13.95 8.14 5.06
C ASP A 89 -14.35 6.86 4.31
N VAL A 90 -13.97 5.71 4.85
CA VAL A 90 -14.24 4.40 4.22
C VAL A 90 -15.72 4.10 4.13
N ASN A 91 -16.53 4.66 5.04
CA ASN A 91 -17.99 4.46 5.01
C ASN A 91 -18.66 5.12 3.81
N ALA A 92 -18.00 6.09 3.20
CA ALA A 92 -18.48 6.77 2.01
C ALA A 92 -17.99 6.12 0.71
N PHE A 93 -17.09 5.13 0.79
CA PHE A 93 -16.52 4.46 -0.38
C PHE A 93 -17.44 3.32 -0.84
N PRO A 94 -17.92 3.34 -2.10
CA PRO A 94 -18.78 2.28 -2.62
C PRO A 94 -18.08 0.91 -2.57
N ASP A 95 -18.82 -0.12 -2.11
CA ASP A 95 -18.31 -1.50 -2.06
C ASP A 95 -17.06 -1.68 -1.19
N HIS A 96 -16.94 -0.86 -0.13
CA HIS A 96 -15.80 -0.98 0.81
C HIS A 96 -15.82 -2.36 1.50
N ILE A 97 -14.64 -2.98 1.55
CA ILE A 97 -14.44 -4.26 2.26
C ILE A 97 -13.77 -3.94 3.59
N ALA A 98 -14.50 -4.14 4.69
CA ALA A 98 -14.00 -3.91 6.03
C ALA A 98 -13.33 -5.17 6.58
N CYS A 99 -11.99 -5.28 6.42
CA CYS A 99 -11.23 -6.36 7.04
C CYS A 99 -11.00 -6.09 8.53
N ASP A 100 -11.02 -4.82 8.94
CA ASP A 100 -11.02 -4.37 10.32
C ASP A 100 -12.01 -3.20 10.44
N ALA A 101 -13.01 -3.36 11.30
CA ALA A 101 -14.06 -2.35 11.49
C ALA A 101 -13.55 -1.03 12.09
N ARG A 102 -12.33 -1.01 12.64
CA ARG A 102 -11.70 0.20 13.19
C ARG A 102 -11.12 1.11 12.11
N SER A 103 -10.93 0.62 10.90
CA SER A 103 -10.42 1.42 9.80
C SER A 103 -11.43 2.51 9.41
N LEU A 104 -11.01 3.76 9.41
CA LEU A 104 -11.84 4.91 9.04
C LEU A 104 -11.36 5.64 7.81
N SER A 105 -10.07 5.63 7.54
CA SER A 105 -9.51 6.18 6.30
C SER A 105 -8.44 5.24 5.74
N GLU A 106 -8.18 5.36 4.45
CA GLU A 106 -7.30 4.43 3.75
C GLU A 106 -6.60 5.11 2.58
N ILE A 107 -5.37 4.67 2.30
CA ILE A 107 -4.68 5.02 1.07
C ILE A 107 -4.13 3.75 0.45
N VAL A 108 -4.32 3.59 -0.86
CA VAL A 108 -3.80 2.47 -1.63
C VAL A 108 -3.02 3.00 -2.82
N VAL A 109 -1.79 2.52 -2.98
CA VAL A 109 -0.91 2.92 -4.09
C VAL A 109 -0.52 1.68 -4.88
N PRO A 110 -0.70 1.67 -6.21
CA PRO A 110 -0.31 0.51 -7.01
C PRO A 110 1.21 0.39 -7.10
N VAL A 111 1.68 -0.85 -7.19
CA VAL A 111 3.10 -1.17 -7.37
C VAL A 111 3.27 -1.72 -8.77
N ILE A 112 3.97 -0.97 -9.62
CA ILE A 112 4.21 -1.31 -11.02
C ILE A 112 5.69 -1.66 -11.17
N ASN A 113 6.00 -2.78 -11.80
CA ASN A 113 7.40 -3.19 -12.02
C ASN A 113 8.01 -2.52 -13.26
N GLY A 114 9.29 -2.79 -13.53
CA GLY A 114 10.00 -2.22 -14.68
C GLY A 114 9.44 -2.64 -16.04
N ALA A 115 8.68 -3.72 -16.10
CA ALA A 115 8.01 -4.18 -17.32
C ALA A 115 6.62 -3.55 -17.50
N GLY A 116 6.20 -2.67 -16.61
CA GLY A 116 4.89 -2.04 -16.67
C GLY A 116 3.76 -2.90 -16.13
N GLU A 117 4.07 -3.98 -15.40
CA GLU A 117 3.06 -4.89 -14.85
C GLU A 117 2.70 -4.49 -13.44
N LEU A 118 1.40 -4.58 -13.11
CA LEU A 118 0.94 -4.43 -11.73
C LEU A 118 1.30 -5.70 -10.96
N ILE A 119 2.15 -5.59 -9.94
CA ILE A 119 2.58 -6.74 -9.14
C ILE A 119 1.92 -6.77 -7.76
N ALA A 120 1.47 -5.63 -7.26
CA ALA A 120 0.88 -5.51 -5.93
C ALA A 120 0.17 -4.17 -5.78
N VAL A 121 -0.52 -4.00 -4.66
CA VAL A 121 -0.92 -2.68 -4.14
C VAL A 121 -0.34 -2.54 -2.74
N PHE A 122 0.02 -1.31 -2.37
CA PHE A 122 0.46 -0.96 -1.03
C PHE A 122 -0.70 -0.26 -0.32
N ASP A 123 -1.20 -0.88 0.73
CA ASP A 123 -2.39 -0.46 1.46
C ASP A 123 -2.04 -0.01 2.88
N VAL A 124 -2.58 1.12 3.29
CA VAL A 124 -2.43 1.60 4.67
C VAL A 124 -3.77 2.11 5.17
N ASP A 125 -4.15 1.65 6.36
CA ASP A 125 -5.40 1.99 7.02
C ASP A 125 -5.15 2.74 8.31
N SER A 126 -5.99 3.74 8.60
CA SER A 126 -5.95 4.54 9.82
C SER A 126 -7.28 4.42 10.59
N GLU A 127 -7.19 4.48 11.92
CA GLU A 127 -8.36 4.55 12.80
C GLU A 127 -9.01 5.94 12.81
N GLU A 128 -8.39 6.93 12.16
CA GLU A 128 -8.88 8.30 12.09
C GLU A 128 -9.31 8.63 10.69
N ALA A 129 -10.43 9.35 10.55
CA ALA A 129 -10.85 9.86 9.25
C ALA A 129 -9.91 10.97 8.78
N GLY A 130 -9.74 11.09 7.48
CA GLY A 130 -8.98 12.19 6.90
C GLY A 130 -7.48 12.16 7.14
N THR A 131 -6.91 11.00 7.49
CA THR A 131 -5.47 10.88 7.80
C THR A 131 -4.58 11.17 6.62
N PHE A 132 -5.00 10.77 5.41
CA PHE A 132 -4.13 10.77 4.23
C PHE A 132 -4.51 11.86 3.23
N ASP A 133 -3.48 12.43 2.57
CA ASP A 133 -3.64 13.49 1.58
C ASP A 133 -2.70 13.27 0.38
N ALA A 134 -2.61 14.26 -0.51
CA ALA A 134 -1.78 14.20 -1.70
C ALA A 134 -0.28 14.05 -1.38
N GLU A 135 0.18 14.58 -0.25
CA GLU A 135 1.58 14.43 0.17
C GLU A 135 1.89 12.98 0.53
N ASP A 136 0.94 12.27 1.16
CA ASP A 136 1.09 10.84 1.46
C ASP A 136 1.13 10.02 0.18
N GLU A 137 0.27 10.34 -0.78
CA GLU A 137 0.26 9.68 -2.08
C GLU A 137 1.59 9.85 -2.79
N GLN A 138 2.09 11.09 -2.87
CA GLN A 138 3.36 11.42 -3.50
C GLN A 138 4.53 10.71 -2.82
N GLY A 139 4.59 10.77 -1.48
CA GLY A 139 5.65 10.16 -0.71
C GLY A 139 5.73 8.65 -0.90
N ARG A 140 4.59 7.99 -0.91
CA ARG A 140 4.52 6.53 -1.10
C ARG A 140 4.83 6.12 -2.53
N THR A 141 4.37 6.88 -3.51
CA THR A 141 4.73 6.66 -4.91
C THR A 141 6.25 6.70 -5.08
N THR A 142 6.92 7.66 -4.45
CA THR A 142 8.38 7.78 -4.48
C THR A 142 9.05 6.55 -3.85
N ILE A 143 8.58 6.12 -2.67
CA ILE A 143 9.12 4.93 -2.00
C ILE A 143 8.98 3.69 -2.88
N LEU A 144 7.81 3.52 -3.50
CA LEU A 144 7.50 2.34 -4.31
C LEU A 144 8.14 2.37 -5.70
N SER A 145 8.72 3.49 -6.11
CA SER A 145 9.36 3.63 -7.42
C SER A 145 10.53 2.65 -7.62
N ARG A 146 11.12 2.13 -6.54
CA ARG A 146 12.17 1.12 -6.63
C ARG A 146 11.72 -0.13 -7.40
N PHE A 147 10.43 -0.48 -7.34
CA PHE A 147 9.89 -1.65 -8.05
C PHE A 147 9.80 -1.43 -9.56
N SER A 148 9.90 -0.18 -10.00
CA SER A 148 9.85 0.19 -11.43
C SER A 148 11.20 0.02 -12.15
N ARG A 149 12.21 -0.43 -11.45
CA ARG A 149 13.54 -0.65 -12.03
C ARG A 149 13.59 -1.84 -12.97
#